data_ce491826200f089d7391b3872f280a76
#
_entry.id   ce491826200f089d7391b3872f280a76
#
_cell.length_a   1.000
_cell.length_b   1.000
_cell.length_c   1.000
_cell.angle_alpha   90.00
_cell.angle_beta   90.00
_cell.angle_gamma   90.00
#
_symmetry.space_group_name_H-M   'P 1'
#
loop_
_entity.id
_entity.type
_entity.pdbx_description
1 polymer ?
#
loop_
_entity_poly.entity_id
_entity_poly.type
_entity_poly.pdbx_seq_one_letter_code
_entity_poly.pdbx_strand_id
1 'polypeptide(L)'
;LRNTSDWVVDHCHNSGMVRGVVSRVGNALLGKIENFAFRRCQVEPKELPSVLRSIANYLERKQLNVLHPVGLTQLCKKFKGLTSQEQKATLVDLGAKRIQLMECSNASERTKLFRELTKHKYGKKNHT
;
A
#
# COMPACT_ATOMS: atom_id res chain seq x y z
N LEU A 1 -1.39 10.06 -13.50
CA LEU A 1 -0.44 9.71 -14.54
C LEU A 1 0.08 10.99 -15.18
N ARG A 2 1.25 11.41 -14.71
CA ARG A 2 1.75 12.79 -14.81
C ARG A 2 2.63 13.03 -16.02
N ASN A 3 2.18 12.83 -17.22
CA ASN A 3 2.78 13.54 -18.35
C ASN A 3 1.85 13.50 -19.56
N THR A 4 1.25 14.61 -19.90
CA THR A 4 0.28 14.76 -20.99
C THR A 4 0.94 14.88 -22.36
N SER A 5 2.26 14.91 -22.45
CA SER A 5 2.99 15.10 -23.71
C SER A 5 3.37 13.81 -24.43
N ASP A 6 3.10 12.64 -23.83
CA ASP A 6 3.54 11.35 -24.36
C ASP A 6 2.35 10.40 -24.56
N TRP A 7 1.50 10.75 -25.51
CA TRP A 7 0.32 9.97 -25.88
C TRP A 7 0.66 8.91 -26.91
N VAL A 8 0.04 7.73 -26.77
CA VAL A 8 0.14 6.61 -27.72
C VAL A 8 -1.25 6.10 -28.07
N VAL A 9 -1.41 5.61 -29.30
CA VAL A 9 -2.62 4.94 -29.72
C VAL A 9 -2.60 3.52 -29.14
N ASP A 10 -3.62 3.18 -28.37
CA ASP A 10 -3.82 1.85 -27.81
C ASP A 10 -4.76 1.02 -28.68
N HIS A 11 -4.54 -0.28 -28.71
CA HIS A 11 -5.34 -1.20 -29.51
C HIS A 11 -5.61 -2.51 -28.78
N CYS A 12 -6.68 -3.18 -29.14
CA CYS A 12 -7.01 -4.50 -28.64
C CYS A 12 -6.09 -5.55 -29.28
N HIS A 13 -5.33 -6.28 -28.48
CA HIS A 13 -4.39 -7.31 -28.97
C HIS A 13 -5.09 -8.50 -29.67
N ASN A 14 -6.37 -8.75 -29.38
CA ASN A 14 -7.11 -9.84 -30.00
C ASN A 14 -7.70 -9.46 -31.37
N SER A 15 -8.21 -8.22 -31.50
CA SER A 15 -8.89 -7.78 -32.73
C SER A 15 -8.03 -6.84 -33.58
N GLY A 16 -6.95 -6.28 -33.04
CA GLY A 16 -6.14 -5.24 -33.66
C GLY A 16 -6.81 -3.86 -33.72
N MET A 17 -8.04 -3.72 -33.25
CA MET A 17 -8.81 -2.48 -33.33
C MET A 17 -8.34 -1.47 -32.31
N VAL A 18 -8.30 -0.18 -32.72
CA VAL A 18 -7.96 0.92 -31.83
C VAL A 18 -9.00 1.05 -30.72
N ARG A 19 -8.54 1.14 -29.48
CA ARG A 19 -9.36 1.39 -28.28
C ARG A 19 -9.41 2.87 -27.91
N GLY A 20 -8.34 3.60 -28.20
CA GLY A 20 -8.26 5.03 -27.90
C GLY A 20 -6.82 5.53 -27.81
N VAL A 21 -6.67 6.70 -27.19
CA VAL A 21 -5.37 7.34 -26.94
C VAL A 21 -5.13 7.41 -25.45
N VAL A 22 -4.00 6.92 -25.00
CA VAL A 22 -3.62 6.87 -23.59
C VAL A 22 -2.18 7.36 -23.41
N SER A 23 -1.79 7.70 -22.20
CA SER A 23 -0.38 8.00 -21.94
C SER A 23 0.49 6.75 -22.12
N ARG A 24 1.75 6.91 -22.51
CA ARG A 24 2.70 5.79 -22.64
C ARG A 24 2.80 4.96 -21.36
N VAL A 25 2.81 5.63 -20.20
CA VAL A 25 2.83 4.94 -18.89
C VAL A 25 1.53 4.17 -18.66
N GLY A 26 0.38 4.76 -19.01
CA GLY A 26 -0.92 4.10 -18.93
C GLY A 26 -1.00 2.87 -19.82
N ASN A 27 -0.52 2.99 -21.06
CA ASN A 27 -0.46 1.88 -22.01
C ASN A 27 0.43 0.73 -21.50
N ALA A 28 1.60 1.06 -20.97
CA ALA A 28 2.52 0.06 -20.40
C ALA A 28 1.91 -0.64 -19.17
N LEU A 29 1.21 0.10 -18.31
CA LEU A 29 0.50 -0.46 -17.16
C LEU A 29 -0.63 -1.38 -17.61
N LEU A 30 -1.46 -0.93 -18.54
CA LEU A 30 -2.57 -1.71 -19.10
C LEU A 30 -2.06 -3.02 -19.70
N GLY A 31 -1.02 -2.98 -20.52
CA GLY A 31 -0.43 -4.18 -21.11
C GLY A 31 0.11 -5.17 -20.07
N LYS A 32 0.68 -4.69 -18.97
CA LYS A 32 1.11 -5.56 -17.85
C LYS A 32 -0.09 -6.20 -17.16
N ILE A 33 -1.16 -5.45 -16.93
CA ILE A 33 -2.39 -5.94 -16.30
C ILE A 33 -3.03 -7.02 -17.18
N GLU A 34 -3.22 -6.74 -18.48
CA GLU A 34 -3.79 -7.69 -19.44
C GLU A 34 -2.96 -8.97 -19.50
N ASN A 35 -1.65 -8.83 -19.64
CA ASN A 35 -0.74 -9.97 -19.74
C ASN A 35 -0.77 -10.85 -18.48
N PHE A 36 -0.79 -10.23 -17.29
CA PHE A 36 -0.89 -10.96 -16.03
C PHE A 36 -2.26 -11.62 -15.88
N ALA A 37 -3.34 -10.87 -16.11
CA ALA A 37 -4.70 -11.37 -15.98
C ALA A 37 -4.97 -12.58 -16.91
N PHE A 38 -4.60 -12.48 -18.18
CA PHE A 38 -4.89 -13.52 -19.16
C PHE A 38 -3.99 -14.74 -19.02
N ARG A 39 -2.68 -14.54 -18.77
CA ARG A 39 -1.72 -15.64 -18.75
C ARG A 39 -1.54 -16.31 -17.39
N ARG A 40 -1.71 -15.56 -16.30
CA ARG A 40 -1.48 -16.07 -14.94
C ARG A 40 -2.75 -16.33 -14.17
N CYS A 41 -3.76 -15.48 -14.33
CA CYS A 41 -5.02 -15.59 -13.60
C CYS A 41 -6.14 -16.24 -14.43
N GLN A 42 -5.90 -16.54 -15.71
CA GLN A 42 -6.89 -17.17 -16.62
C GLN A 42 -8.20 -16.36 -16.70
N VAL A 43 -8.11 -15.05 -16.56
CA VAL A 43 -9.25 -14.14 -16.73
C VAL A 43 -9.53 -13.96 -18.22
N GLU A 44 -10.77 -14.18 -18.63
CA GLU A 44 -11.17 -13.93 -20.01
C GLU A 44 -11.14 -12.42 -20.32
N PRO A 45 -10.72 -12.01 -21.56
CA PRO A 45 -10.61 -10.59 -21.91
C PRO A 45 -11.89 -9.78 -21.65
N LYS A 46 -13.05 -10.37 -21.89
CA LYS A 46 -14.38 -9.77 -21.64
C LYS A 46 -14.68 -9.53 -20.16
N GLU A 47 -14.05 -10.29 -19.27
CA GLU A 47 -14.26 -10.22 -17.81
C GLU A 47 -13.33 -9.23 -17.14
N LEU A 48 -12.19 -8.90 -17.74
CA LEU A 48 -11.18 -8.04 -17.14
C LEU A 48 -11.72 -6.69 -16.65
N PRO A 49 -12.59 -5.97 -17.37
CA PRO A 49 -13.14 -4.70 -16.87
C PRO A 49 -13.94 -4.87 -15.59
N SER A 50 -14.67 -5.98 -15.42
CA SER A 50 -15.45 -6.29 -14.21
C SER A 50 -14.52 -6.63 -13.05
N VAL A 51 -13.48 -7.43 -13.28
CA VAL A 51 -12.46 -7.77 -12.29
C VAL A 51 -11.75 -6.51 -11.80
N LEU A 52 -11.34 -5.61 -12.70
CA LEU A 52 -10.69 -4.37 -12.35
C LEU A 52 -11.59 -3.45 -11.52
N ARG A 53 -12.87 -3.33 -11.84
CA ARG A 53 -13.83 -2.58 -11.02
C ARG A 53 -13.97 -3.18 -9.62
N SER A 54 -14.01 -4.50 -9.50
CA SER A 54 -14.08 -5.18 -8.20
C SER A 54 -12.84 -4.91 -7.36
N ILE A 55 -11.66 -4.92 -7.97
CA ILE A 55 -10.40 -4.57 -7.30
C ILE A 55 -10.41 -3.10 -6.87
N ALA A 56 -10.84 -2.19 -7.75
CA ALA A 56 -10.94 -0.76 -7.42
C ALA A 56 -11.88 -0.55 -6.22
N ASN A 57 -13.07 -1.11 -6.24
CA ASN A 57 -14.04 -1.04 -5.14
C ASN A 57 -13.48 -1.62 -3.83
N TYR A 58 -12.69 -2.70 -3.91
CA TYR A 58 -12.03 -3.27 -2.74
C TYR A 58 -10.99 -2.31 -2.14
N LEU A 59 -10.18 -1.68 -2.99
CA LEU A 59 -9.14 -0.75 -2.56
C LEU A 59 -9.71 0.56 -1.97
N GLU A 60 -10.89 0.97 -2.42
CA GLU A 60 -11.60 2.15 -1.92
C GLU A 60 -12.29 1.91 -0.56
N ARG A 61 -12.44 0.66 -0.14
CA ARG A 61 -13.04 0.34 1.16
C ARG A 61 -12.24 0.95 2.30
N LYS A 62 -12.96 1.45 3.31
CA LYS A 62 -12.34 1.87 4.56
C LYS A 62 -11.54 0.72 5.17
N GLN A 63 -10.28 0.98 5.47
CA GLN A 63 -9.43 0.00 6.13
C GLN A 63 -9.98 -0.35 7.52
N LEU A 64 -9.90 -1.63 7.87
CA LEU A 64 -10.23 -2.09 9.21
C LEU A 64 -9.16 -1.58 10.19
N ASN A 65 -9.60 -1.19 11.39
CA ASN A 65 -8.68 -0.77 12.46
C ASN A 65 -8.05 -2.00 13.17
N VAL A 66 -7.52 -2.92 12.36
CA VAL A 66 -6.89 -4.16 12.80
C VAL A 66 -5.52 -4.27 12.16
N LEU A 67 -4.51 -4.50 12.99
CA LEU A 67 -3.14 -4.62 12.53
C LEU A 67 -2.86 -6.03 12.04
N HIS A 68 -2.49 -6.18 10.76
CA HIS A 68 -2.01 -7.44 10.21
C HIS A 68 -0.61 -7.76 10.76
N PRO A 69 -0.30 -9.03 11.16
CA PRO A 69 1.01 -9.39 11.71
C PRO A 69 2.20 -8.99 10.81
N VAL A 70 2.10 -9.23 9.50
CA VAL A 70 3.11 -8.79 8.52
C VAL A 70 3.17 -7.27 8.44
N GLY A 71 2.04 -6.59 8.57
CA GLY A 71 1.95 -5.13 8.60
C GLY A 71 2.75 -4.52 9.74
N LEU A 72 2.72 -5.12 10.93
CA LEU A 72 3.53 -4.67 12.07
C LEU A 72 5.04 -4.75 11.76
N THR A 73 5.47 -5.83 11.13
CA THR A 73 6.88 -6.00 10.73
C THR A 73 7.31 -4.93 9.71
N GLN A 74 6.45 -4.66 8.73
CA GLN A 74 6.71 -3.61 7.73
C GLN A 74 6.74 -2.21 8.36
N LEU A 75 5.84 -1.91 9.31
CA LEU A 75 5.84 -0.64 10.04
C LEU A 75 7.12 -0.48 10.87
N CYS A 76 7.55 -1.53 11.57
CA CYS A 76 8.81 -1.50 12.31
C CYS A 76 10.03 -1.29 11.39
N LYS A 77 10.03 -1.87 10.18
CA LYS A 77 11.09 -1.65 9.19
C LYS A 77 11.11 -0.19 8.71
N LYS A 78 9.95 0.39 8.42
CA LYS A 78 9.84 1.81 8.05
C LYS A 78 10.30 2.71 9.20
N PHE A 79 9.87 2.44 10.43
CA PHE A 79 10.26 3.19 11.61
C PHE A 79 11.78 3.20 11.83
N LYS A 80 12.46 2.06 11.63
CA LYS A 80 13.92 1.97 11.70
C LYS A 80 14.64 2.85 10.69
N GLY A 81 14.04 3.11 9.54
CA GLY A 81 14.60 4.00 8.50
C GLY A 81 14.47 5.49 8.81
N LEU A 82 13.71 5.88 9.84
CA LEU A 82 13.54 7.26 10.26
C LEU A 82 14.76 7.75 11.04
N THR A 83 15.01 9.05 11.00
CA THR A 83 16.00 9.72 11.88
C THR A 83 15.59 9.62 13.35
N SER A 84 16.53 9.80 14.27
CA SER A 84 16.26 9.76 15.70
C SER A 84 15.17 10.75 16.12
N GLN A 85 15.13 11.93 15.50
CA GLN A 85 14.14 12.96 15.78
C GLN A 85 12.74 12.55 15.30
N GLU A 86 12.64 12.03 14.08
CA GLU A 86 11.38 11.53 13.52
C GLU A 86 10.86 10.31 14.30
N GLN A 87 11.75 9.42 14.73
CA GLN A 87 11.38 8.28 15.59
C GLN A 87 10.76 8.77 16.91
N LYS A 88 11.36 9.75 17.58
CA LYS A 88 10.82 10.33 18.82
C LYS A 88 9.46 11.00 18.58
N ALA A 89 9.32 11.79 17.52
CA ALA A 89 8.05 12.41 17.15
C ALA A 89 6.96 11.36 16.90
N THR A 90 7.27 10.31 16.14
CA THR A 90 6.35 9.19 15.87
C THR A 90 5.92 8.48 17.16
N LEU A 91 6.83 8.29 18.12
CA LEU A 91 6.51 7.68 19.41
C LEU A 91 5.57 8.57 20.25
N VAL A 92 5.77 9.88 20.22
CA VAL A 92 4.85 10.85 20.86
C VAL A 92 3.46 10.75 20.26
N ASP A 93 3.34 10.72 18.94
CA ASP A 93 2.06 10.60 18.22
C ASP A 93 1.35 9.27 18.52
N LEU A 94 2.10 8.23 18.86
CA LEU A 94 1.57 6.93 19.31
C LEU A 94 1.20 6.92 20.80
N GLY A 95 1.43 8.04 21.53
CA GLY A 95 1.09 8.17 22.93
C GLY A 95 2.19 7.73 23.90
N ALA A 96 3.46 7.74 23.46
CA ALA A 96 4.59 7.49 24.36
C ALA A 96 4.66 8.55 25.46
N LYS A 97 4.82 8.12 26.70
CA LYS A 97 5.05 9.01 27.84
C LYS A 97 6.50 9.52 27.83
N ARG A 98 6.70 10.74 28.36
CA ARG A 98 8.04 11.35 28.44
C ARG A 98 9.08 10.43 29.06
N ILE A 99 8.72 9.72 30.14
CA ILE A 99 9.62 8.79 30.82
C ILE A 99 10.07 7.66 29.90
N GLN A 100 9.16 7.07 29.12
CA GLN A 100 9.47 6.02 28.16
C GLN A 100 10.44 6.49 27.07
N LEU A 101 10.31 7.76 26.64
CA LEU A 101 11.23 8.34 25.65
C LEU A 101 12.61 8.59 26.24
N MET A 102 12.69 8.96 27.53
CA MET A 102 13.97 9.17 28.22
C MET A 102 14.72 7.86 28.46
N GLU A 103 13.99 6.76 28.68
CA GLU A 103 14.56 5.41 28.85
C GLU A 103 15.09 4.81 27.53
N CYS A 104 14.63 5.32 26.37
CA CYS A 104 15.08 4.86 25.06
C CYS A 104 16.39 5.53 24.63
N SER A 105 17.53 4.99 25.04
CA SER A 105 18.86 5.53 24.75
C SER A 105 19.32 5.31 23.30
N ASN A 106 18.81 4.29 22.60
CA ASN A 106 19.23 3.89 21.27
C ASN A 106 18.06 3.54 20.34
N ALA A 107 18.36 3.33 19.05
CA ALA A 107 17.37 3.02 18.01
C ALA A 107 16.65 1.67 18.24
N SER A 108 17.32 0.71 18.85
CA SER A 108 16.74 -0.61 19.15
C SER A 108 15.63 -0.49 20.19
N GLU A 109 15.89 0.25 21.27
CA GLU A 109 14.92 0.50 22.34
C GLU A 109 13.73 1.31 21.84
N ARG A 110 13.96 2.34 21.03
CA ARG A 110 12.88 3.08 20.35
C ARG A 110 12.04 2.19 19.45
N THR A 111 12.65 1.25 18.73
CA THR A 111 11.92 0.30 17.87
C THR A 111 11.08 -0.68 18.69
N LYS A 112 11.59 -1.11 19.85
CA LYS A 112 10.86 -1.98 20.78
C LYS A 112 9.63 -1.25 21.32
N LEU A 113 9.80 -0.03 21.80
CA LEU A 113 8.70 0.81 22.28
C LEU A 113 7.66 1.08 21.17
N PHE A 114 8.11 1.39 19.95
CA PHE A 114 7.23 1.55 18.79
C PHE A 114 6.36 0.32 18.55
N ARG A 115 6.95 -0.86 18.59
CA ARG A 115 6.24 -2.14 18.43
C ARG A 115 5.18 -2.35 19.51
N GLU A 116 5.51 -2.07 20.75
CA GLU A 116 4.59 -2.21 21.90
C GLU A 116 3.42 -1.25 21.80
N LEU A 117 3.68 0.04 21.56
CA LEU A 117 2.64 1.06 21.41
C LEU A 117 1.73 0.78 20.23
N THR A 118 2.29 0.34 19.10
CA THR A 118 1.52 0.00 17.89
C THR A 118 0.61 -1.20 18.15
N LYS A 119 1.12 -2.25 18.81
CA LYS A 119 0.30 -3.40 19.22
C LYS A 119 -0.80 -2.97 20.18
N HIS A 120 -0.51 -2.13 21.14
CA HIS A 120 -1.51 -1.67 22.09
C HIS A 120 -2.60 -0.83 21.42
N LYS A 121 -2.24 0.05 20.49
CA LYS A 121 -3.18 0.92 19.77
C LYS A 121 -4.12 0.12 18.85
N TYR A 122 -3.60 -0.89 18.16
CA TYR A 122 -4.34 -1.64 17.13
C TYR A 122 -4.65 -3.08 17.51
N GLY A 123 -4.17 -3.57 18.66
CA GLY A 123 -4.36 -4.95 19.12
C GLY A 123 -5.52 -5.12 20.10
N LYS A 124 -6.16 -4.06 20.54
CA LYS A 124 -7.39 -4.18 21.34
C LYS A 124 -8.50 -4.69 20.43
N LYS A 125 -8.80 -5.99 20.54
CA LYS A 125 -10.07 -6.53 20.07
C LYS A 125 -11.16 -5.72 20.76
N ASN A 126 -11.95 -4.97 20.01
CA ASN A 126 -13.21 -4.46 20.52
C ASN A 126 -14.09 -5.69 20.75
N HIS A 127 -14.11 -6.18 21.97
CA HIS A 127 -15.18 -7.03 22.44
C HIS A 127 -16.40 -6.10 22.63
N THR A 128 -17.23 -6.05 21.63
CA THR A 128 -18.63 -5.66 21.68
C THR A 128 -19.45 -6.86 21.31
#